data_1bf2c94d3e2a4b896ef1b06835cfa442
#
_entry.id   1bf2c94d3e2a4b896ef1b06835cfa442
#
_cell.length_a   1.000
_cell.length_b   1.000
_cell.length_c   1.000
_cell.angle_alpha   90.00
_cell.angle_beta   90.00
_cell.angle_gamma   90.00
#
_symmetry.space_group_name_H-M   'P 1'
#
loop_
_entity.id
_entity.type
_entity.pdbx_description
1 polymer ?
#
loop_
_entity_poly.entity_id
_entity_poly.type
_entity_poly.pdbx_seq_one_letter_code
_entity_poly.pdbx_strand_id
1 'polypeptide(L)'
;MAEAKMIEYHPMNDLKTSSLEYHSRKPAGKLQIKITKPIRSVDDLSLAYTPGVAEPCLEISKDVKKAYQYTNKNNLVAVVSNGSAVLGLGDIGALASKPVMEGKAVLFKHFAGVDAVDIEIDEKNPVKLANIIEAISPSFGGINLEDIKAPACFVVGEILKKKLSIPVFHDDQHGTAVIVSAGLLNALEIVNKKIEEVKVVMTGAGAAGIAIAKLITALGVKKSNLFMFDSKGLITANREVNKYKAEFAQPPHQSPVCQE
;
A
#
# COMPACT_ATOMS: atom_id res chain seq x y z
N MET A 1 24.05 4.79 11.17
CA MET A 1 23.66 4.39 9.81
C MET A 1 23.61 2.87 9.79
N ALA A 2 22.44 2.27 9.62
CA ALA A 2 22.32 0.83 9.50
C ALA A 2 22.87 0.44 8.11
N GLU A 3 23.88 -0.42 8.07
CA GLU A 3 24.35 -1.00 6.83
C GLU A 3 23.19 -1.73 6.14
N ALA A 4 22.86 -1.32 4.93
CA ALA A 4 21.90 -2.03 4.09
C ALA A 4 22.52 -3.39 3.73
N LYS A 5 22.10 -4.47 4.41
CA LYS A 5 22.48 -5.82 4.03
C LYS A 5 21.93 -6.09 2.64
N MET A 6 22.83 -6.28 1.67
CA MET A 6 22.45 -6.74 0.34
C MET A 6 21.77 -8.10 0.42
N ILE A 7 20.66 -8.25 -0.29
CA ILE A 7 19.97 -9.54 -0.42
C ILE A 7 20.78 -10.39 -1.39
N GLU A 8 21.39 -11.48 -0.90
CA GLU A 8 22.12 -12.42 -1.75
C GLU A 8 21.13 -13.22 -2.61
N TYR A 9 21.39 -13.25 -3.92
CA TYR A 9 20.63 -14.07 -4.86
C TYR A 9 21.13 -15.52 -4.82
N HIS A 10 20.26 -16.43 -4.39
CA HIS A 10 20.49 -17.87 -4.50
C HIS A 10 19.60 -18.43 -5.61
N PRO A 11 20.17 -19.05 -6.67
CA PRO A 11 19.37 -19.69 -7.70
C PRO A 11 18.57 -20.86 -7.11
N MET A 12 17.24 -20.80 -7.24
CA MET A 12 16.35 -21.87 -6.79
C MET A 12 16.03 -22.82 -7.94
N ASN A 13 16.34 -24.10 -7.79
CA ASN A 13 16.09 -25.11 -8.83
C ASN A 13 14.60 -25.38 -9.06
N ASP A 14 13.76 -25.20 -8.04
CA ASP A 14 12.30 -25.25 -8.11
C ASP A 14 11.68 -24.22 -7.14
N LEU A 15 11.26 -23.10 -7.71
CA LEU A 15 10.68 -22.00 -6.94
C LEU A 15 9.41 -22.42 -6.18
N LYS A 16 8.56 -23.26 -6.77
CA LYS A 16 7.30 -23.70 -6.15
C LYS A 16 7.56 -24.50 -4.88
N THR A 17 8.37 -25.56 -4.99
CA THR A 17 8.71 -26.42 -3.84
C THR A 17 9.42 -25.63 -2.76
N SER A 18 10.44 -24.85 -3.11
CA SER A 18 11.20 -24.02 -2.17
C SER A 18 10.30 -23.01 -1.44
N SER A 19 9.34 -22.39 -2.15
CA SER A 19 8.40 -21.44 -1.54
C SER A 19 7.43 -22.12 -0.56
N LEU A 20 6.89 -23.28 -0.91
CA LEU A 20 6.02 -24.04 -0.02
C LEU A 20 6.75 -24.53 1.24
N GLU A 21 7.98 -25.02 1.09
CA GLU A 21 8.84 -25.39 2.22
C GLU A 21 9.16 -24.19 3.13
N TYR A 22 9.50 -23.04 2.54
CA TYR A 22 9.77 -21.81 3.30
C TYR A 22 8.57 -21.42 4.18
N HIS A 23 7.34 -21.42 3.63
CA HIS A 23 6.16 -21.00 4.36
C HIS A 23 5.64 -22.01 5.38
N SER A 24 5.89 -23.33 5.15
CA SER A 24 5.46 -24.41 6.06
C SER A 24 6.45 -24.73 7.18
N ARG A 25 7.71 -24.25 7.08
CA ARG A 25 8.75 -24.43 8.11
C ARG A 25 8.28 -23.88 9.44
N LYS A 26 8.48 -24.63 10.51
CA LYS A 26 8.06 -24.22 11.85
C LYS A 26 9.00 -23.18 12.46
N PRO A 27 8.46 -22.13 13.14
CA PRO A 27 7.03 -21.77 13.17
C PRO A 27 6.53 -21.37 11.78
N ALA A 28 5.30 -21.78 11.42
CA ALA A 28 4.69 -21.43 10.15
C ALA A 28 4.39 -19.92 10.08
N GLY A 29 4.36 -19.39 8.85
CA GLY A 29 4.18 -17.96 8.63
C GLY A 29 5.49 -17.16 8.79
N LYS A 30 5.40 -15.85 8.68
CA LYS A 30 6.56 -14.94 8.68
C LYS A 30 6.57 -13.95 9.82
N LEU A 31 5.49 -13.87 10.59
CA LEU A 31 5.32 -12.94 11.70
C LEU A 31 5.11 -13.66 13.01
N GLN A 32 5.58 -13.04 14.09
CA GLN A 32 5.30 -13.44 15.46
C GLN A 32 5.19 -12.22 16.36
N ILE A 33 4.47 -12.35 17.48
CA ILE A 33 4.38 -11.30 18.50
C ILE A 33 5.52 -11.50 19.49
N LYS A 34 6.21 -10.41 19.83
CA LYS A 34 7.26 -10.39 20.85
C LYS A 34 6.93 -9.35 21.90
N ILE A 35 6.98 -9.74 23.17
CA ILE A 35 6.86 -8.79 24.28
C ILE A 35 8.14 -7.93 24.39
N THR A 36 7.97 -6.64 24.63
CA THR A 36 9.09 -5.67 24.73
C THR A 36 9.51 -5.40 26.17
N LYS A 37 8.63 -5.65 27.12
CA LYS A 37 8.85 -5.47 28.56
C LYS A 37 8.66 -6.80 29.27
N PRO A 38 9.74 -7.47 29.73
CA PRO A 38 9.65 -8.76 30.40
C PRO A 38 8.95 -8.62 31.76
N ILE A 39 8.15 -9.62 32.11
CA ILE A 39 7.53 -9.75 33.45
C ILE A 39 8.39 -10.74 34.24
N ARG A 40 9.07 -10.25 35.28
CA ARG A 40 9.99 -11.03 36.13
C ARG A 40 9.55 -11.09 37.59
N SER A 41 8.62 -10.22 37.99
CA SER A 41 8.12 -10.09 39.34
C SER A 41 6.62 -9.79 39.37
N VAL A 42 6.01 -9.89 40.54
CA VAL A 42 4.62 -9.47 40.79
C VAL A 42 4.47 -7.96 40.58
N ASP A 43 5.50 -7.19 40.89
CA ASP A 43 5.50 -5.74 40.68
C ASP A 43 5.47 -5.41 39.17
N ASP A 44 6.28 -6.10 38.35
CA ASP A 44 6.23 -5.96 36.88
C ASP A 44 4.84 -6.28 36.35
N LEU A 45 4.20 -7.36 36.85
CA LEU A 45 2.85 -7.73 36.46
C LEU A 45 1.83 -6.65 36.85
N SER A 46 1.97 -6.07 38.04
CA SER A 46 1.10 -5.00 38.52
C SER A 46 1.24 -3.71 37.71
N LEU A 47 2.42 -3.43 37.19
CA LEU A 47 2.66 -2.30 36.28
C LEU A 47 2.15 -2.59 34.85
N ALA A 48 2.37 -3.83 34.37
CA ALA A 48 2.02 -4.21 33.00
C ALA A 48 0.50 -4.40 32.81
N TYR A 49 -0.20 -4.75 33.88
CA TYR A 49 -1.65 -5.03 33.86
C TYR A 49 -2.33 -4.35 35.05
N THR A 50 -3.18 -5.07 35.78
CA THR A 50 -3.95 -4.50 36.90
C THR A 50 -3.12 -4.49 38.19
N PRO A 51 -3.06 -3.36 38.95
CA PRO A 51 -3.82 -2.12 38.76
C PRO A 51 -3.11 -1.01 37.95
N GLY A 52 -1.80 -1.11 37.75
CA GLY A 52 -0.96 0.00 37.25
C GLY A 52 -1.33 0.46 35.83
N VAL A 53 -1.86 -0.42 34.98
CA VAL A 53 -2.31 -0.08 33.60
C VAL A 53 -3.41 0.98 33.56
N ALA A 54 -4.11 1.24 34.66
CA ALA A 54 -5.13 2.27 34.74
C ALA A 54 -4.54 3.69 34.50
N GLU A 55 -3.31 3.94 34.95
CA GLU A 55 -2.68 5.26 34.83
C GLU A 55 -2.47 5.69 33.37
N PRO A 56 -1.80 4.92 32.49
CA PRO A 56 -1.70 5.28 31.10
C PRO A 56 -3.07 5.36 30.40
N CYS A 57 -4.06 4.56 30.76
CA CYS A 57 -5.42 4.69 30.25
C CYS A 57 -6.05 6.04 30.58
N LEU A 58 -5.93 6.50 31.83
CA LEU A 58 -6.42 7.80 32.28
C LEU A 58 -5.70 8.96 31.57
N GLU A 59 -4.39 8.83 31.36
CA GLU A 59 -3.63 9.84 30.64
C GLU A 59 -4.05 9.93 29.15
N ILE A 60 -4.25 8.80 28.50
CA ILE A 60 -4.74 8.75 27.09
C ILE A 60 -6.17 9.29 26.98
N SER A 61 -7.03 9.04 27.96
CA SER A 61 -8.38 9.57 27.98
C SER A 61 -8.46 11.11 28.05
N LYS A 62 -7.46 11.73 28.70
CA LYS A 62 -7.31 13.20 28.80
C LYS A 62 -6.68 13.80 27.54
N ASP A 63 -5.73 13.09 26.93
CA ASP A 63 -5.02 13.49 25.71
C ASP A 63 -4.72 12.27 24.85
N VAL A 64 -5.48 12.12 23.76
CA VAL A 64 -5.35 10.97 22.82
C VAL A 64 -3.95 10.87 22.19
N LYS A 65 -3.18 11.95 22.13
CA LYS A 65 -1.81 11.92 21.59
C LYS A 65 -0.87 11.09 22.46
N LYS A 66 -1.17 10.94 23.74
CA LYS A 66 -0.40 10.11 24.68
C LYS A 66 -0.48 8.61 24.34
N ALA A 67 -1.42 8.17 23.50
CA ALA A 67 -1.42 6.82 22.96
C ALA A 67 -0.11 6.50 22.22
N TYR A 68 0.49 7.46 21.53
CA TYR A 68 1.80 7.29 20.87
C TYR A 68 2.97 7.17 21.84
N GLN A 69 2.81 7.66 23.07
CA GLN A 69 3.82 7.56 24.13
C GLN A 69 3.74 6.24 24.89
N TYR A 70 2.52 5.78 25.17
CA TYR A 70 2.29 4.69 26.13
C TYR A 70 1.94 3.35 25.46
N THR A 71 1.72 3.32 24.15
CA THR A 71 1.35 2.10 23.41
C THR A 71 2.23 1.87 22.18
N ASN A 72 2.11 0.67 21.59
CA ASN A 72 2.79 0.34 20.34
C ASN A 72 2.20 1.05 19.10
N LYS A 73 1.12 1.83 19.27
CA LYS A 73 0.53 2.65 18.20
C LYS A 73 1.56 3.58 17.53
N ASN A 74 2.60 3.96 18.24
CA ASN A 74 3.66 4.84 17.73
C ASN A 74 4.48 4.24 16.58
N ASN A 75 4.50 2.90 16.45
CA ASN A 75 5.30 2.21 15.44
C ASN A 75 4.57 0.99 14.85
N LEU A 76 3.25 0.93 14.88
CA LEU A 76 2.46 -0.19 14.37
C LEU A 76 1.59 0.23 13.19
N VAL A 77 1.76 -0.43 12.03
CA VAL A 77 0.98 -0.24 10.81
C VAL A 77 0.10 -1.47 10.55
N ALA A 78 -1.15 -1.24 10.15
CA ALA A 78 -1.98 -2.31 9.60
C ALA A 78 -1.75 -2.43 8.09
N VAL A 79 -1.39 -3.61 7.61
CA VAL A 79 -1.41 -3.98 6.19
C VAL A 79 -2.77 -4.60 5.91
N VAL A 80 -3.64 -3.88 5.23
CA VAL A 80 -5.04 -4.27 5.05
C VAL A 80 -5.33 -4.66 3.61
N SER A 81 -5.90 -5.85 3.42
CA SER A 81 -6.31 -6.37 2.12
C SER A 81 -7.68 -7.05 2.18
N ASN A 82 -8.36 -7.12 1.04
CA ASN A 82 -9.47 -8.03 0.84
C ASN A 82 -9.17 -9.10 -0.23
N GLY A 83 -7.92 -9.17 -0.68
CA GLY A 83 -7.44 -10.16 -1.64
C GLY A 83 -8.08 -10.10 -3.02
N SER A 84 -8.60 -8.92 -3.42
CA SER A 84 -9.34 -8.78 -4.69
C SER A 84 -8.47 -8.48 -5.91
N ALA A 85 -7.17 -8.18 -5.72
CA ALA A 85 -6.22 -7.92 -6.80
C ALA A 85 -4.80 -8.36 -6.44
N VAL A 86 -4.64 -9.59 -6.00
CA VAL A 86 -3.33 -10.14 -5.60
C VAL A 86 -2.45 -10.32 -6.82
N LEU A 87 -1.20 -9.88 -6.72
CA LEU A 87 -0.21 -9.84 -7.78
C LEU A 87 -0.17 -11.10 -8.65
N GLY A 88 -0.53 -10.97 -9.94
CA GLY A 88 -0.51 -12.06 -10.91
C GLY A 88 -1.60 -13.14 -10.74
N LEU A 89 -2.30 -13.16 -9.59
CA LEU A 89 -3.33 -14.16 -9.26
C LEU A 89 -4.76 -13.62 -9.37
N GLY A 90 -4.95 -12.29 -9.28
CA GLY A 90 -6.26 -11.66 -9.33
C GLY A 90 -7.05 -11.74 -8.02
N ASP A 91 -8.37 -11.95 -8.11
CA ASP A 91 -9.27 -12.06 -6.95
C ASP A 91 -9.24 -13.49 -6.39
N ILE A 92 -8.35 -13.70 -5.42
CA ILE A 92 -8.21 -15.00 -4.72
C ILE A 92 -8.86 -14.99 -3.32
N GLY A 93 -9.40 -13.85 -2.90
CA GLY A 93 -10.06 -13.67 -1.61
C GLY A 93 -9.12 -13.37 -0.43
N ALA A 94 -9.72 -12.92 0.65
CA ALA A 94 -9.01 -12.39 1.82
C ALA A 94 -8.04 -13.43 2.42
N LEU A 95 -8.50 -14.63 2.77
CA LEU A 95 -7.65 -15.62 3.44
C LEU A 95 -6.47 -16.06 2.58
N ALA A 96 -6.67 -16.25 1.27
CA ALA A 96 -5.60 -16.71 0.39
C ALA A 96 -4.54 -15.62 0.13
N SER A 97 -4.85 -14.34 0.36
CA SER A 97 -3.89 -13.23 0.25
C SER A 97 -2.93 -13.14 1.45
N LYS A 98 -3.24 -13.77 2.58
CA LYS A 98 -2.45 -13.68 3.82
C LYS A 98 -0.94 -13.88 3.65
N PRO A 99 -0.43 -14.88 2.90
CA PRO A 99 1.01 -15.03 2.72
C PRO A 99 1.68 -13.82 2.09
N VAL A 100 0.98 -13.11 1.19
CA VAL A 100 1.50 -11.88 0.56
C VAL A 100 1.50 -10.74 1.57
N MET A 101 0.43 -10.60 2.38
CA MET A 101 0.29 -9.53 3.38
C MET A 101 1.32 -9.69 4.51
N GLU A 102 1.57 -10.91 5.00
CA GLU A 102 2.71 -11.19 5.90
C GLU A 102 4.05 -10.79 5.26
N GLY A 103 4.23 -11.07 3.96
CA GLY A 103 5.41 -10.63 3.21
C GLY A 103 5.57 -9.12 3.23
N LYS A 104 4.49 -8.37 2.99
CA LYS A 104 4.51 -6.90 3.07
C LYS A 104 4.89 -6.42 4.46
N ALA A 105 4.34 -7.02 5.52
CA ALA A 105 4.70 -6.66 6.89
C ALA A 105 6.19 -6.94 7.21
N VAL A 106 6.76 -8.02 6.69
CA VAL A 106 8.21 -8.29 6.77
C VAL A 106 9.01 -7.18 6.11
N LEU A 107 8.59 -6.68 4.93
CA LEU A 107 9.30 -5.57 4.26
C LEU A 107 9.26 -4.28 5.09
N PHE A 108 8.12 -3.93 5.69
CA PHE A 108 8.03 -2.80 6.62
C PHE A 108 9.04 -2.93 7.77
N LYS A 109 9.09 -4.11 8.38
CA LYS A 109 10.02 -4.35 9.50
C LYS A 109 11.48 -4.33 9.06
N HIS A 110 11.78 -5.03 7.96
CA HIS A 110 13.17 -5.20 7.51
C HIS A 110 13.80 -3.90 7.02
N PHE A 111 13.09 -3.15 6.18
CA PHE A 111 13.64 -1.95 5.53
C PHE A 111 13.42 -0.66 6.31
N ALA A 112 12.33 -0.55 7.07
CA ALA A 112 11.97 0.69 7.75
C ALA A 112 11.98 0.60 9.28
N GLY A 113 12.16 -0.59 9.87
CA GLY A 113 12.06 -0.77 11.31
C GLY A 113 10.65 -0.63 11.87
N VAL A 114 9.65 -0.47 10.99
CA VAL A 114 8.24 -0.31 11.36
C VAL A 114 7.62 -1.68 11.63
N ASP A 115 6.96 -1.82 12.77
CA ASP A 115 6.15 -3.00 13.07
C ASP A 115 4.88 -2.98 12.23
N ALA A 116 4.53 -4.11 11.64
CA ALA A 116 3.32 -4.22 10.86
C ALA A 116 2.62 -5.56 11.12
N VAL A 117 1.30 -5.53 11.09
CA VAL A 117 0.44 -6.72 11.13
C VAL A 117 -0.49 -6.71 9.94
N ASP A 118 -0.72 -7.87 9.37
CA ASP A 118 -1.64 -8.06 8.27
C ASP A 118 -3.06 -8.30 8.79
N ILE A 119 -4.03 -7.71 8.10
CA ILE A 119 -5.47 -7.83 8.41
C ILE A 119 -6.22 -8.09 7.11
N GLU A 120 -6.63 -9.32 6.94
CA GLU A 120 -7.42 -9.76 5.79
C GLU A 120 -8.91 -9.60 6.10
N ILE A 121 -9.61 -8.76 5.32
CA ILE A 121 -11.04 -8.45 5.53
C ILE A 121 -11.86 -9.03 4.38
N ASP A 122 -12.74 -9.97 4.66
CA ASP A 122 -13.64 -10.56 3.68
C ASP A 122 -14.86 -9.65 3.42
N GLU A 123 -14.60 -8.49 2.80
CA GLU A 123 -15.62 -7.54 2.39
C GLU A 123 -15.25 -6.93 1.03
N LYS A 124 -16.16 -7.04 0.06
CA LYS A 124 -15.97 -6.53 -1.31
C LYS A 124 -16.63 -5.17 -1.54
N ASN A 125 -17.59 -4.78 -0.71
CA ASN A 125 -18.18 -3.45 -0.80
C ASN A 125 -17.20 -2.39 -0.27
N PRO A 126 -16.77 -1.43 -1.08
CA PRO A 126 -15.72 -0.49 -0.69
C PRO A 126 -16.10 0.43 0.47
N VAL A 127 -17.39 0.77 0.61
CA VAL A 127 -17.85 1.62 1.71
C VAL A 127 -17.85 0.84 3.03
N LYS A 128 -18.32 -0.41 3.02
CA LYS A 128 -18.30 -1.28 4.20
C LYS A 128 -16.86 -1.60 4.59
N LEU A 129 -15.99 -1.92 3.63
CA LEU A 129 -14.57 -2.15 3.87
C LEU A 129 -13.92 -0.94 4.54
N ALA A 130 -14.16 0.28 4.02
CA ALA A 130 -13.64 1.51 4.62
C ALA A 130 -14.16 1.70 6.07
N ASN A 131 -15.44 1.42 6.34
CA ASN A 131 -15.99 1.52 7.70
C ASN A 131 -15.36 0.52 8.68
N ILE A 132 -15.06 -0.71 8.23
CA ILE A 132 -14.37 -1.70 9.05
C ILE A 132 -12.95 -1.21 9.38
N ILE A 133 -12.21 -0.71 8.37
CA ILE A 133 -10.86 -0.19 8.56
C ILE A 133 -10.87 1.03 9.49
N GLU A 134 -11.84 1.93 9.35
CA GLU A 134 -12.03 3.06 10.26
C GLU A 134 -12.21 2.58 11.70
N ALA A 135 -13.06 1.58 11.92
CA ALA A 135 -13.36 1.06 13.26
C ALA A 135 -12.14 0.45 13.97
N ILE A 136 -11.22 -0.18 13.24
CA ILE A 136 -9.99 -0.76 13.82
C ILE A 136 -8.82 0.24 13.88
N SER A 137 -8.91 1.38 13.23
CA SER A 137 -7.83 2.36 13.10
C SER A 137 -7.27 2.92 14.42
N PRO A 138 -8.03 2.96 15.55
CA PRO A 138 -7.47 3.40 16.82
C PRO A 138 -6.25 2.61 17.28
N SER A 139 -6.12 1.35 16.88
CA SER A 139 -4.98 0.49 17.25
C SER A 139 -3.68 0.81 16.51
N PHE A 140 -3.72 1.59 15.43
CA PHE A 140 -2.60 1.74 14.49
C PHE A 140 -2.12 3.17 14.36
N GLY A 141 -0.82 3.33 14.13
CA GLY A 141 -0.19 4.61 13.77
C GLY A 141 -0.32 4.94 12.28
N GLY A 142 -0.64 3.96 11.43
CA GLY A 142 -0.86 4.11 9.99
C GLY A 142 -1.58 2.91 9.39
N ILE A 143 -2.15 3.11 8.20
CA ILE A 143 -2.82 2.07 7.40
C ILE A 143 -2.13 1.97 6.05
N ASN A 144 -1.69 0.78 5.69
CA ASN A 144 -1.29 0.43 4.32
C ASN A 144 -2.37 -0.44 3.69
N LEU A 145 -3.00 0.06 2.63
CA LEU A 145 -3.93 -0.71 1.80
C LEU A 145 -3.13 -1.48 0.75
N GLU A 146 -3.41 -2.78 0.60
CA GLU A 146 -2.67 -3.67 -0.29
C GLU A 146 -3.62 -4.55 -1.10
N ASP A 147 -3.35 -4.77 -2.38
CA ASP A 147 -4.06 -5.72 -3.24
C ASP A 147 -5.59 -5.55 -3.29
N ILE A 148 -6.07 -4.31 -3.21
CA ILE A 148 -7.49 -3.97 -3.37
C ILE A 148 -7.75 -3.51 -4.80
N LYS A 149 -8.66 -4.19 -5.49
CA LYS A 149 -8.96 -3.98 -6.91
C LYS A 149 -9.51 -2.58 -7.20
N ALA A 150 -9.01 -1.97 -8.28
CA ALA A 150 -9.62 -0.77 -8.82
C ALA A 150 -11.01 -1.07 -9.46
N PRO A 151 -12.03 -0.20 -9.32
CA PRO A 151 -11.98 1.15 -8.72
C PRO A 151 -12.22 1.19 -7.20
N ALA A 152 -12.51 0.06 -6.55
CA ALA A 152 -12.82 0.00 -5.11
C ALA A 152 -11.70 0.60 -4.25
N CYS A 153 -10.43 0.34 -4.59
CA CYS A 153 -9.27 0.88 -3.86
C CYS A 153 -9.26 2.43 -3.79
N PHE A 154 -9.72 3.11 -4.84
CA PHE A 154 -9.82 4.58 -4.83
C PHE A 154 -10.89 5.06 -3.86
N VAL A 155 -12.07 4.40 -3.87
CA VAL A 155 -13.19 4.74 -2.97
C VAL A 155 -12.79 4.55 -1.51
N VAL A 156 -12.18 3.40 -1.19
CA VAL A 156 -11.67 3.11 0.16
C VAL A 156 -10.67 4.18 0.60
N GLY A 157 -9.66 4.47 -0.25
CA GLY A 157 -8.65 5.47 0.05
C GLY A 157 -9.22 6.89 0.23
N GLU A 158 -10.17 7.31 -0.62
CA GLU A 158 -10.84 8.61 -0.53
C GLU A 158 -11.63 8.76 0.79
N ILE A 159 -12.34 7.71 1.21
CA ILE A 159 -13.11 7.71 2.47
C ILE A 159 -12.17 7.79 3.67
N LEU A 160 -11.17 6.92 3.73
CA LEU A 160 -10.26 6.82 4.88
C LEU A 160 -9.40 8.07 5.04
N LYS A 161 -8.88 8.65 3.96
CA LYS A 161 -8.10 9.89 4.02
C LYS A 161 -8.89 11.09 4.55
N LYS A 162 -10.23 11.09 4.38
CA LYS A 162 -11.10 12.14 4.93
C LYS A 162 -11.46 11.93 6.39
N LYS A 163 -11.53 10.69 6.84
CA LYS A 163 -12.02 10.31 8.16
C LYS A 163 -10.91 10.12 9.19
N LEU A 164 -9.74 9.61 8.78
CA LEU A 164 -8.67 9.25 9.68
C LEU A 164 -7.66 10.37 9.84
N SER A 165 -7.17 10.55 11.07
CA SER A 165 -6.07 11.47 11.40
C SER A 165 -4.69 10.82 11.29
N ILE A 166 -4.62 9.52 11.01
CA ILE A 166 -3.38 8.77 10.78
C ILE A 166 -3.12 8.63 9.26
N PRO A 167 -1.87 8.44 8.82
CA PRO A 167 -1.54 8.19 7.43
C PRO A 167 -2.29 6.99 6.85
N VAL A 168 -2.85 7.19 5.63
CA VAL A 168 -3.44 6.12 4.81
C VAL A 168 -2.68 6.07 3.49
N PHE A 169 -1.97 4.99 3.27
CA PHE A 169 -1.16 4.72 2.09
C PHE A 169 -1.73 3.53 1.32
N HIS A 170 -1.58 3.51 0.01
CA HIS A 170 -1.91 2.36 -0.83
C HIS A 170 -0.72 2.08 -1.72
N ASP A 171 -0.01 1.00 -1.47
CA ASP A 171 1.28 0.75 -2.11
C ASP A 171 1.16 0.61 -3.63
N ASP A 172 0.19 -0.17 -4.12
CA ASP A 172 -0.07 -0.34 -5.56
C ASP A 172 -0.35 0.97 -6.30
N GLN A 173 -0.81 1.99 -5.58
CA GLN A 173 -1.02 3.32 -6.13
C GLN A 173 0.21 4.21 -5.90
N HIS A 174 0.47 4.53 -4.64
CA HIS A 174 1.42 5.58 -4.27
C HIS A 174 2.86 5.12 -4.36
N GLY A 175 3.18 3.89 -3.92
CA GLY A 175 4.53 3.33 -4.01
C GLY A 175 4.99 3.21 -5.46
N THR A 176 4.16 2.59 -6.30
CA THR A 176 4.44 2.45 -7.73
C THR A 176 4.54 3.81 -8.43
N ALA A 177 3.66 4.77 -8.09
CA ALA A 177 3.72 6.11 -8.68
C ALA A 177 5.02 6.85 -8.32
N VAL A 178 5.47 6.75 -7.07
CA VAL A 178 6.73 7.39 -6.62
C VAL A 178 7.93 6.82 -7.37
N ILE A 179 8.05 5.49 -7.45
CA ILE A 179 9.21 4.84 -8.09
C ILE A 179 9.26 5.12 -9.60
N VAL A 180 8.10 5.05 -10.30
CA VAL A 180 8.02 5.34 -11.72
C VAL A 180 8.33 6.81 -12.01
N SER A 181 7.83 7.72 -11.18
CA SER A 181 8.10 9.15 -11.34
C SER A 181 9.57 9.49 -11.10
N ALA A 182 10.20 8.88 -10.10
CA ALA A 182 11.65 9.04 -9.86
C ALA A 182 12.47 8.54 -11.06
N GLY A 183 12.11 7.36 -11.61
CA GLY A 183 12.74 6.82 -12.81
C GLY A 183 12.55 7.73 -14.02
N LEU A 184 11.35 8.30 -14.21
CA LEU A 184 11.07 9.25 -15.29
C LEU A 184 11.94 10.50 -15.18
N LEU A 185 12.03 11.12 -14.01
CA LEU A 185 12.83 12.32 -13.80
C LEU A 185 14.31 12.08 -14.12
N ASN A 186 14.88 10.98 -13.62
CA ASN A 186 16.26 10.61 -13.91
C ASN A 186 16.49 10.30 -15.40
N ALA A 187 15.55 9.61 -16.04
CA ALA A 187 15.64 9.33 -17.48
C ALA A 187 15.62 10.63 -18.32
N LEU A 188 14.77 11.59 -17.95
CA LEU A 188 14.69 12.88 -18.63
C LEU A 188 15.97 13.69 -18.50
N GLU A 189 16.61 13.66 -17.33
CA GLU A 189 17.91 14.27 -17.09
C GLU A 189 18.99 13.67 -18.00
N ILE A 190 19.08 12.32 -18.05
CA ILE A 190 20.06 11.61 -18.89
C ILE A 190 19.91 11.95 -20.37
N VAL A 191 18.67 12.06 -20.88
CA VAL A 191 18.41 12.34 -22.30
C VAL A 191 18.23 13.82 -22.59
N ASN A 192 18.41 14.68 -21.59
CA ASN A 192 18.29 16.15 -21.68
C ASN A 192 16.96 16.61 -22.30
N LYS A 193 15.83 16.02 -21.85
CA LYS A 193 14.48 16.39 -22.29
C LYS A 193 13.70 17.08 -21.17
N LYS A 194 12.88 18.05 -21.54
CA LYS A 194 11.97 18.71 -20.60
C LYS A 194 10.71 17.88 -20.40
N ILE A 195 10.23 17.82 -19.18
CA ILE A 195 9.06 17.01 -18.80
C ILE A 195 7.77 17.45 -19.51
N GLU A 196 7.65 18.74 -19.85
CA GLU A 196 6.49 19.31 -20.54
C GLU A 196 6.43 18.94 -22.03
N GLU A 197 7.53 18.46 -22.61
CA GLU A 197 7.68 18.17 -24.04
C GLU A 197 7.52 16.69 -24.37
N VAL A 198 7.64 15.81 -23.36
CA VAL A 198 7.58 14.37 -23.59
C VAL A 198 6.16 13.86 -23.83
N LYS A 199 6.04 12.87 -24.71
CA LYS A 199 4.84 12.05 -24.87
C LYS A 199 4.98 10.80 -24.01
N VAL A 200 3.95 10.50 -23.23
CA VAL A 200 3.91 9.34 -22.35
C VAL A 200 2.82 8.38 -22.82
N VAL A 201 3.19 7.15 -23.09
CA VAL A 201 2.25 6.05 -23.41
C VAL A 201 2.22 5.09 -22.24
N MET A 202 1.02 4.84 -21.70
CA MET A 202 0.79 3.99 -20.55
C MET A 202 -0.08 2.79 -20.95
N THR A 203 0.46 1.60 -20.83
CA THR A 203 -0.27 0.34 -21.05
C THR A 203 -0.78 -0.21 -19.71
N GLY A 204 -1.97 0.24 -19.33
CA GLY A 204 -2.63 -0.15 -18.08
C GLY A 204 -3.27 1.05 -17.38
N ALA A 205 -4.57 0.93 -17.10
CA ALA A 205 -5.39 1.96 -16.46
C ALA A 205 -6.03 1.42 -15.16
N GLY A 206 -5.26 0.64 -14.40
CA GLY A 206 -5.60 0.14 -13.07
C GLY A 206 -5.20 1.10 -11.97
N ALA A 207 -5.06 0.57 -10.74
CA ALA A 207 -4.69 1.34 -9.55
C ALA A 207 -3.36 2.10 -9.76
N ALA A 208 -2.31 1.39 -10.17
CA ALA A 208 -0.99 1.96 -10.45
C ALA A 208 -1.04 2.98 -11.59
N GLY A 209 -1.62 2.62 -12.74
CA GLY A 209 -1.65 3.51 -13.91
C GLY A 209 -2.30 4.86 -13.63
N ILE A 210 -3.42 4.88 -12.95
CA ILE A 210 -4.12 6.12 -12.56
C ILE A 210 -3.26 6.95 -11.58
N ALA A 211 -2.64 6.31 -10.60
CA ALA A 211 -1.80 7.01 -9.63
C ALA A 211 -0.53 7.59 -10.27
N ILE A 212 0.12 6.82 -11.15
CA ILE A 212 1.27 7.28 -11.94
C ILE A 212 0.87 8.50 -12.79
N ALA A 213 -0.23 8.39 -13.54
CA ALA A 213 -0.71 9.46 -14.40
C ALA A 213 -0.95 10.77 -13.62
N LYS A 214 -1.55 10.68 -12.42
CA LYS A 214 -1.74 11.83 -11.54
C LYS A 214 -0.43 12.44 -11.11
N LEU A 215 0.53 11.62 -10.66
CA LEU A 215 1.79 12.13 -10.14
C LEU A 215 2.65 12.74 -11.23
N ILE A 216 2.84 12.08 -12.38
CA ILE A 216 3.65 12.63 -13.48
C ILE A 216 3.03 13.90 -14.09
N THR A 217 1.69 14.01 -14.11
CA THR A 217 1.01 15.24 -14.51
C THR A 217 1.25 16.36 -13.51
N ALA A 218 1.24 16.08 -12.21
CA ALA A 218 1.59 17.05 -11.18
C ALA A 218 3.06 17.50 -11.25
N LEU A 219 3.95 16.64 -11.77
CA LEU A 219 5.36 16.94 -11.99
C LEU A 219 5.62 17.74 -13.30
N GLY A 220 4.63 17.86 -14.19
CA GLY A 220 4.74 18.71 -15.38
C GLY A 220 4.41 18.04 -16.72
N VAL A 221 4.15 16.73 -16.77
CA VAL A 221 3.67 16.07 -17.99
C VAL A 221 2.32 16.65 -18.38
N LYS A 222 2.21 17.18 -19.60
CA LYS A 222 0.94 17.71 -20.12
C LYS A 222 -0.07 16.59 -20.32
N LYS A 223 -1.31 16.77 -19.85
CA LYS A 223 -2.38 15.77 -20.06
C LYS A 223 -2.60 15.44 -21.53
N SER A 224 -2.45 16.42 -22.44
CA SER A 224 -2.52 16.20 -23.88
C SER A 224 -1.43 15.28 -24.44
N ASN A 225 -0.34 15.11 -23.73
CA ASN A 225 0.78 14.27 -24.11
C ASN A 225 0.77 12.90 -23.40
N LEU A 226 -0.27 12.61 -22.60
CA LEU A 226 -0.39 11.36 -21.86
C LEU A 226 -1.47 10.49 -22.48
N PHE A 227 -1.07 9.35 -23.03
CA PHE A 227 -1.93 8.40 -23.74
C PHE A 227 -2.08 7.13 -22.90
N MET A 228 -3.26 6.92 -22.31
CA MET A 228 -3.52 5.78 -21.45
C MET A 228 -4.34 4.72 -22.17
N PHE A 229 -3.88 3.48 -22.12
CA PHE A 229 -4.55 2.32 -22.71
C PHE A 229 -5.05 1.37 -21.64
N ASP A 230 -6.21 0.79 -21.88
CA ASP A 230 -6.72 -0.37 -21.14
C ASP A 230 -6.91 -1.55 -22.10
N SER A 231 -7.49 -2.68 -21.64
CA SER A 231 -7.73 -3.87 -22.45
C SER A 231 -8.60 -3.64 -23.69
N LYS A 232 -9.29 -2.49 -23.78
CA LYS A 232 -10.13 -2.08 -24.91
C LYS A 232 -9.47 -1.03 -25.81
N GLY A 233 -8.19 -0.70 -25.57
CA GLY A 233 -7.43 0.27 -26.35
C GLY A 233 -7.30 1.64 -25.66
N LEU A 234 -6.98 2.68 -26.43
CA LEU A 234 -6.82 4.05 -25.96
C LEU A 234 -8.09 4.56 -25.24
N ILE A 235 -7.89 5.18 -24.10
CA ILE A 235 -8.98 5.84 -23.36
C ILE A 235 -9.26 7.20 -24.00
N THR A 236 -10.43 7.32 -24.62
CA THR A 236 -10.89 8.52 -25.33
C THR A 236 -12.18 9.06 -24.72
N ALA A 237 -12.44 10.34 -24.95
CA ALA A 237 -13.59 11.05 -24.35
C ALA A 237 -14.96 10.51 -24.79
N ASN A 238 -15.04 9.78 -25.91
CA ASN A 238 -16.26 9.13 -26.40
C ASN A 238 -16.46 7.71 -25.85
N ARG A 239 -15.55 7.21 -25.01
CA ARG A 239 -15.69 5.89 -24.35
C ARG A 239 -16.34 6.04 -22.99
N GLU A 240 -17.27 5.14 -22.69
CA GLU A 240 -17.81 4.98 -21.34
C GLU A 240 -16.78 4.30 -20.45
N VAL A 241 -16.25 5.03 -19.49
CA VAL A 241 -15.27 4.57 -18.51
C VAL A 241 -15.58 5.17 -17.13
N ASN A 242 -15.00 4.61 -16.06
CA ASN A 242 -15.18 5.17 -14.73
C ASN A 242 -14.51 6.58 -14.59
N LYS A 243 -14.96 7.36 -13.59
CA LYS A 243 -14.49 8.75 -13.37
C LYS A 243 -12.97 8.90 -13.32
N TYR A 244 -12.25 7.92 -12.80
CA TYR A 244 -10.80 7.98 -12.65
C TYR A 244 -10.06 7.84 -13.98
N LYS A 245 -10.55 6.97 -14.88
CA LYS A 245 -10.04 6.86 -16.25
C LYS A 245 -10.44 8.05 -17.10
N ALA A 246 -11.67 8.56 -16.94
CA ALA A 246 -12.18 9.71 -17.69
C ALA A 246 -11.31 10.96 -17.50
N GLU A 247 -10.65 11.11 -16.34
CA GLU A 247 -9.73 12.22 -16.06
C GLU A 247 -8.58 12.32 -17.07
N PHE A 248 -8.18 11.19 -17.68
CA PHE A 248 -7.05 11.09 -18.63
C PHE A 248 -7.48 10.73 -20.05
N ALA A 249 -8.77 10.83 -20.35
CA ALA A 249 -9.31 10.54 -21.68
C ALA A 249 -8.82 11.56 -22.71
N GLN A 250 -8.33 11.06 -23.84
CA GLN A 250 -7.89 11.88 -24.96
C GLN A 250 -9.05 12.20 -25.92
N PRO A 251 -8.95 13.28 -26.72
CA PRO A 251 -9.88 13.50 -27.83
C PRO A 251 -9.92 12.31 -28.77
N PRO A 252 -11.09 12.00 -29.40
CA PRO A 252 -11.26 10.78 -30.19
C PRO A 252 -10.30 10.61 -31.37
N HIS A 253 -9.76 11.69 -31.90
CA HIS A 253 -8.87 11.70 -33.07
C HIS A 253 -7.39 11.85 -32.73
N GLN A 254 -7.03 11.89 -31.44
CA GLN A 254 -5.65 12.02 -31.03
C GLN A 254 -5.02 10.63 -30.86
N SER A 255 -4.08 10.29 -31.73
CA SER A 255 -3.31 9.04 -31.63
C SER A 255 -1.90 9.33 -31.11
N PRO A 256 -1.32 8.48 -30.26
CA PRO A 256 0.10 8.57 -29.89
C PRO A 256 1.03 8.18 -31.04
N VAL A 257 0.52 7.49 -32.05
CA VAL A 257 1.30 7.02 -33.19
C VAL A 257 1.78 8.25 -33.97
N CYS A 258 3.09 8.40 -34.09
CA CYS A 258 3.70 9.39 -34.96
C CYS A 258 3.09 9.25 -36.36
N GLN A 259 2.57 10.35 -36.89
CA GLN A 259 2.56 10.50 -38.32
C GLN A 259 4.04 10.49 -38.74
N GLU A 260 4.39 9.55 -39.60
CA GLU A 260 5.71 9.38 -40.18
C GLU A 260 6.29 10.71 -40.69
#